data_1b4e276be1da63a414422dc2d8a4208e
#
_entry.id   1b4e276be1da63a414422dc2d8a4208e
#
_cell.length_a   1.000
_cell.length_b   1.000
_cell.length_c   1.000
_cell.angle_alpha   90.00
_cell.angle_beta   90.00
_cell.angle_gamma   90.00
#
_symmetry.space_group_name_H-M   'P 1'
#
loop_
_entity.id
_entity.type
_entity.pdbx_description
1 polymer ?
#
loop_
_entity_poly.entity_id
_entity_poly.type
_entity_poly.pdbx_seq_one_letter_code
_entity_poly.pdbx_strand_id
1 'polypeptide(L)'
;YGVDFPEEKKETLLSLIRAVHEIEGIRRIRLGSLEPGIVTREFAEGIAALPKVCPHFHLSLQSGCDETLERMNRRYRSGEYRERCELLREVYGNPALTTDVIVGFPQESEEEFRKSYDFVDSIRFYETHIFKYSRRQGTKAAAMDGQLTEAEKSFRSEKMIELHHRH
;
A
#
# COMPACT_ATOMS: atom_id res chain seq x y z
N TYR A 1 -8.91 10.19 5.98
CA TYR A 1 -10.36 10.22 5.75
C TYR A 1 -11.06 10.83 6.96
N GLY A 2 -11.97 11.79 6.72
CA GLY A 2 -12.82 12.37 7.77
C GLY A 2 -12.12 13.32 8.77
N VAL A 3 -10.87 13.72 8.48
CA VAL A 3 -10.08 14.61 9.35
C VAL A 3 -10.59 16.06 9.37
N ASP A 4 -11.39 16.42 8.40
CA ASP A 4 -12.01 17.73 8.17
C ASP A 4 -13.46 17.81 8.72
N PHE A 5 -14.00 16.72 9.24
CA PHE A 5 -15.29 16.74 9.93
C PHE A 5 -15.14 17.28 11.36
N PRO A 6 -16.12 18.09 11.85
CA PRO A 6 -16.16 18.49 13.25
C PRO A 6 -16.19 17.26 14.18
N GLU A 7 -15.58 17.37 15.36
CA GLU A 7 -15.53 16.29 16.36
C GLU A 7 -16.93 15.71 16.70
N GLU A 8 -17.95 16.56 16.69
CA GLU A 8 -19.35 16.19 16.96
C GLU A 8 -20.00 15.36 15.83
N LYS A 9 -19.38 15.36 14.62
CA LYS A 9 -19.83 14.64 13.42
C LYS A 9 -18.71 13.81 12.82
N LYS A 10 -17.94 13.15 13.66
CA LYS A 10 -16.78 12.36 13.24
C LYS A 10 -17.20 11.13 12.44
N GLU A 11 -17.48 11.33 11.17
CA GLU A 11 -17.70 10.25 10.22
C GLU A 11 -16.37 9.58 9.86
N THR A 12 -16.37 8.26 9.86
CA THR A 12 -15.21 7.47 9.52
C THR A 12 -15.37 6.82 8.13
N LEU A 13 -14.30 6.31 7.56
CA LEU A 13 -14.40 5.54 6.34
C LEU A 13 -15.33 4.32 6.53
N LEU A 14 -15.32 3.69 7.71
CA LEU A 14 -16.20 2.57 8.03
C LEU A 14 -17.67 2.99 8.04
N SER A 15 -18.02 4.14 8.61
CA SER A 15 -19.42 4.65 8.62
C SER A 15 -19.89 4.96 7.19
N LEU A 16 -19.02 5.54 6.35
CA LEU A 16 -19.32 5.75 4.94
C LEU A 16 -19.58 4.43 4.20
N ILE A 17 -18.72 3.42 4.39
CA ILE A 17 -18.88 2.12 3.74
C ILE A 17 -20.19 1.46 4.19
N ARG A 18 -20.56 1.55 5.47
CA ARG A 18 -21.84 1.06 5.98
C ARG A 18 -23.02 1.76 5.30
N ALA A 19 -22.99 3.08 5.19
CA ALA A 19 -24.04 3.84 4.53
C ALA A 19 -24.18 3.45 3.04
N VAL A 20 -23.07 3.29 2.32
CA VAL A 20 -23.07 2.83 0.93
C VAL A 20 -23.57 1.40 0.80
N HIS A 21 -23.26 0.54 1.78
CA HIS A 21 -23.74 -0.85 1.81
C HIS A 21 -25.27 -0.93 1.87
N GLU A 22 -25.95 0.01 2.57
CA GLU A 22 -27.40 0.02 2.68
C GLU A 22 -28.13 0.49 1.40
N ILE A 23 -27.42 1.09 0.46
CA ILE A 23 -28.03 1.58 -0.80
C ILE A 23 -28.53 0.38 -1.63
N GLU A 24 -29.83 0.42 -1.96
CA GLU A 24 -30.43 -0.57 -2.85
C GLU A 24 -29.80 -0.50 -4.25
N GLY A 25 -29.61 -1.68 -4.88
CA GLY A 25 -28.99 -1.78 -6.21
C GLY A 25 -27.47 -1.87 -6.20
N ILE A 26 -26.77 -1.41 -5.17
CA ILE A 26 -25.33 -1.66 -5.00
C ILE A 26 -25.11 -3.12 -4.63
N ARG A 27 -24.35 -3.84 -5.47
CA ARG A 27 -24.05 -5.26 -5.28
C ARG A 27 -22.66 -5.53 -4.75
N ARG A 28 -21.69 -4.66 -5.07
CA ARG A 28 -20.28 -4.80 -4.68
C ARG A 28 -19.70 -3.46 -4.29
N ILE A 29 -18.90 -3.47 -3.25
CA ILE A 29 -18.09 -2.33 -2.79
C ILE A 29 -16.63 -2.77 -2.84
N ARG A 30 -15.84 -2.11 -3.66
CA ARG A 30 -14.40 -2.34 -3.74
C ARG A 30 -13.67 -1.11 -3.23
N LEU A 31 -12.75 -1.32 -2.29
CA LEU A 31 -11.95 -0.25 -1.73
C LEU A 31 -10.73 -0.02 -2.61
N GLY A 32 -10.46 1.23 -2.95
CA GLY A 32 -9.25 1.65 -3.64
C GLY A 32 -8.06 1.73 -2.68
N SER A 33 -7.06 2.54 -3.03
CA SER A 33 -5.82 2.67 -2.25
C SER A 33 -6.08 3.06 -0.79
N LEU A 34 -5.70 2.19 0.12
CA LEU A 34 -5.76 2.41 1.56
C LEU A 34 -4.36 2.68 2.10
N GLU A 35 -4.24 3.64 2.99
CA GLU A 35 -3.04 3.76 3.82
C GLU A 35 -3.05 2.68 4.92
N PRO A 36 -1.90 2.07 5.27
CA PRO A 36 -1.85 1.00 6.26
C PRO A 36 -2.47 1.37 7.61
N GLY A 37 -2.28 2.62 8.07
CA GLY A 37 -2.81 3.11 9.34
C GLY A 37 -4.34 3.09 9.46
N ILE A 38 -5.08 2.99 8.35
CA ILE A 38 -6.54 2.88 8.37
C ILE A 38 -6.99 1.47 8.76
N VAL A 39 -6.18 0.46 8.46
CA VAL A 39 -6.51 -0.94 8.71
C VAL A 39 -6.30 -1.27 10.19
N THR A 40 -7.22 -0.84 11.02
CA THR A 40 -7.32 -1.27 12.43
C THR A 40 -8.16 -2.55 12.53
N ARG A 41 -8.10 -3.24 13.67
CA ARG A 41 -8.96 -4.41 13.92
C ARG A 41 -10.45 -4.06 13.79
N GLU A 42 -10.86 -2.95 14.40
CA GLU A 42 -12.24 -2.46 14.30
C GLU A 42 -12.66 -2.22 12.85
N PHE A 43 -11.78 -1.60 12.04
CA PHE A 43 -12.06 -1.38 10.62
C PHE A 43 -12.17 -2.71 9.87
N ALA A 44 -11.20 -3.61 10.02
CA ALA A 44 -11.17 -4.89 9.31
C ALA A 44 -12.39 -5.77 9.62
N GLU A 45 -12.73 -5.92 10.91
CA GLU A 45 -13.90 -6.67 11.36
C GLU A 45 -15.20 -5.98 10.93
N GLY A 46 -15.25 -4.65 11.02
CA GLY A 46 -16.40 -3.85 10.62
C GLY A 46 -16.75 -3.99 9.15
N ILE A 47 -15.75 -3.99 8.25
CA ILE A 47 -15.99 -4.19 6.81
C ILE A 47 -16.24 -5.66 6.46
N ALA A 48 -15.67 -6.62 7.20
CA ALA A 48 -15.91 -8.04 7.01
C ALA A 48 -17.37 -8.44 7.32
N ALA A 49 -18.04 -7.70 8.21
CA ALA A 49 -19.45 -7.86 8.50
C ALA A 49 -20.38 -7.37 7.37
N LEU A 50 -19.86 -6.76 6.30
CA LEU A 50 -20.60 -6.17 5.20
C LEU A 50 -20.46 -7.03 3.92
N PRO A 51 -21.44 -7.90 3.60
CA PRO A 51 -21.31 -8.86 2.50
C PRO A 51 -21.06 -8.27 1.11
N LYS A 52 -21.40 -7.00 0.89
CA LYS A 52 -21.13 -6.32 -0.40
C LYS A 52 -19.66 -5.88 -0.54
N VAL A 53 -18.88 -5.83 0.56
CA VAL A 53 -17.46 -5.46 0.51
C VAL A 53 -16.66 -6.65 -0.05
N CYS A 54 -15.96 -6.39 -1.16
CA CYS A 54 -15.14 -7.41 -1.79
C CYS A 54 -13.89 -7.71 -0.94
N PRO A 55 -13.47 -8.99 -0.79
CA PRO A 55 -12.24 -9.35 -0.10
C PRO A 55 -10.99 -9.06 -0.94
N HIS A 56 -10.86 -7.80 -1.33
CA HIS A 56 -9.77 -7.27 -2.14
C HIS A 56 -9.34 -5.92 -1.58
N PHE A 57 -8.07 -5.80 -1.22
CA PHE A 57 -7.53 -4.62 -0.57
C PHE A 57 -6.24 -4.17 -1.25
N HIS A 58 -6.25 -2.94 -1.72
CA HIS A 58 -5.05 -2.29 -2.22
C HIS A 58 -4.45 -1.42 -1.10
N LEU A 59 -3.32 -1.86 -0.52
CA LEU A 59 -2.57 -1.12 0.48
C LEU A 59 -1.30 -0.53 -0.15
N SER A 60 -1.13 0.79 -0.08
CA SER A 60 0.02 1.46 -0.67
C SER A 60 1.29 1.23 0.18
N LEU A 61 2.20 0.37 -0.29
CA LEU A 61 3.49 0.09 0.37
C LEU A 61 4.56 1.11 0.00
N GLN A 62 4.75 1.33 -1.28
CA GLN A 62 5.75 2.17 -1.93
C GLN A 62 7.18 1.61 -1.85
N SER A 63 7.66 1.12 -0.70
CA SER A 63 8.93 0.41 -0.52
C SER A 63 8.83 -0.53 0.68
N GLY A 64 9.51 -1.67 0.62
CA GLY A 64 9.66 -2.58 1.76
C GLY A 64 10.86 -2.25 2.66
N CYS A 65 11.59 -1.17 2.36
CA CYS A 65 12.76 -0.72 3.12
C CYS A 65 12.41 0.54 3.93
N ASP A 66 12.62 0.49 5.24
CA ASP A 66 12.24 1.58 6.15
C ASP A 66 13.01 2.87 5.89
N GLU A 67 14.29 2.79 5.54
CA GLU A 67 15.12 3.94 5.22
C GLU A 67 14.59 4.66 3.95
N THR A 68 14.15 3.91 2.97
CA THR A 68 13.52 4.46 1.76
C THR A 68 12.15 5.05 2.05
N LEU A 69 11.32 4.39 2.88
CA LEU A 69 10.02 4.90 3.32
C LEU A 69 10.16 6.24 4.05
N GLU A 70 11.19 6.38 4.89
CA GLU A 70 11.48 7.63 5.60
C GLU A 70 11.84 8.77 4.63
N ARG A 71 12.70 8.51 3.64
CA ARG A 71 13.03 9.48 2.58
C ARG A 71 11.80 9.85 1.72
N MET A 72 10.87 8.90 1.52
CA MET A 72 9.59 9.14 0.87
C MET A 72 8.59 9.90 1.76
N ASN A 73 8.97 10.23 3.01
CA ASN A 73 8.12 10.86 4.01
C ASN A 73 6.85 10.06 4.33
N ARG A 74 6.99 8.73 4.37
CA ARG A 74 5.90 7.83 4.79
C ARG A 74 5.82 7.75 6.31
N ARG A 75 4.60 7.68 6.85
CA ARG A 75 4.35 7.67 8.30
C ARG A 75 4.39 6.27 8.91
N TYR A 76 4.35 5.23 8.08
CA TYR A 76 4.39 3.83 8.47
C TYR A 76 5.78 3.21 8.18
N ARG A 77 6.04 2.09 8.82
CA ARG A 77 7.21 1.24 8.60
C ARG A 77 6.79 -0.11 8.02
N SER A 78 7.73 -0.84 7.47
CA SER A 78 7.50 -2.15 6.86
C SER A 78 6.88 -3.16 7.85
N GLY A 79 7.32 -3.16 9.11
CA GLY A 79 6.77 -4.00 10.17
C GLY A 79 5.28 -3.73 10.41
N GLU A 80 4.90 -2.46 10.58
CA GLU A 80 3.50 -2.06 10.72
C GLU A 80 2.68 -2.47 9.49
N TYR A 81 3.20 -2.26 8.29
CA TYR A 81 2.54 -2.67 7.06
C TYR A 81 2.28 -4.18 7.03
N ARG A 82 3.25 -4.99 7.44
CA ARG A 82 3.09 -6.46 7.56
C ARG A 82 1.95 -6.81 8.50
N GLU A 83 1.91 -6.22 9.69
CA GLU A 83 0.84 -6.46 10.66
C GLU A 83 -0.55 -6.18 10.08
N ARG A 84 -0.69 -5.14 9.23
CA ARG A 84 -1.96 -4.83 8.56
C ARG A 84 -2.35 -5.88 7.52
N CYS A 85 -1.38 -6.40 6.78
CA CYS A 85 -1.61 -7.51 5.84
C CYS A 85 -2.04 -8.78 6.59
N GLU A 86 -1.37 -9.11 7.70
CA GLU A 86 -1.68 -10.28 8.53
C GLU A 86 -3.06 -10.15 9.17
N LEU A 87 -3.42 -8.97 9.67
CA LEU A 87 -4.75 -8.70 10.20
C LEU A 87 -5.86 -8.91 9.16
N LEU A 88 -5.68 -8.43 7.94
CA LEU A 88 -6.65 -8.67 6.87
C LEU A 88 -6.77 -10.16 6.52
N ARG A 89 -5.65 -10.89 6.53
CA ARG A 89 -5.66 -12.35 6.32
C ARG A 89 -6.34 -13.10 7.46
N GLU A 90 -6.11 -12.68 8.70
CA GLU A 90 -6.79 -13.25 9.87
C GLU A 90 -8.31 -13.10 9.77
N VAL A 91 -8.78 -11.91 9.39
CA VAL A 91 -10.21 -11.59 9.33
C VAL A 91 -10.92 -12.20 8.12
N TYR A 92 -10.28 -12.20 6.94
CA TYR A 92 -10.88 -12.64 5.69
C TYR A 92 -10.43 -14.04 5.22
N GLY A 93 -9.46 -14.65 5.86
CA GLY A 93 -8.84 -15.90 5.45
C GLY A 93 -7.82 -15.69 4.32
N ASN A 94 -8.26 -15.51 3.09
CA ASN A 94 -7.38 -15.32 1.94
C ASN A 94 -7.86 -14.18 1.03
N PRO A 95 -7.77 -12.92 1.47
CA PRO A 95 -8.14 -11.77 0.64
C PRO A 95 -7.08 -11.52 -0.44
N ALA A 96 -7.49 -10.94 -1.55
CA ALA A 96 -6.55 -10.41 -2.54
C ALA A 96 -5.89 -9.13 -2.00
N LEU A 97 -4.62 -9.21 -1.63
CA LEU A 97 -3.81 -8.05 -1.22
C LEU A 97 -3.00 -7.57 -2.41
N THR A 98 -3.19 -6.31 -2.80
CA THR A 98 -2.45 -5.68 -3.89
C THR A 98 -1.71 -4.44 -3.39
N THR A 99 -0.65 -4.05 -4.09
CA THR A 99 0.15 -2.91 -3.67
C THR A 99 0.87 -2.22 -4.82
N ASP A 100 1.34 -1.00 -4.56
CA ASP A 100 2.27 -0.27 -5.41
C ASP A 100 3.68 -0.32 -4.80
N VAL A 101 4.70 -0.52 -5.64
CA VAL A 101 6.12 -0.44 -5.27
C VAL A 101 6.83 0.50 -6.23
N ILE A 102 7.57 1.46 -5.69
CA ILE A 102 8.43 2.38 -6.44
C ILE A 102 9.88 1.92 -6.28
N VAL A 103 10.58 1.67 -7.38
CA VAL A 103 12.00 1.34 -7.39
C VAL A 103 12.82 2.52 -7.92
N GLY A 104 14.07 2.61 -7.44
CA GLY A 104 14.99 3.65 -7.87
C GLY A 104 14.63 5.03 -7.35
N PHE A 105 14.06 5.11 -6.15
CA PHE A 105 13.90 6.39 -5.46
C PHE A 105 15.28 7.01 -5.19
N PRO A 106 15.44 8.35 -5.16
CA PRO A 106 16.74 8.99 -4.91
C PRO A 106 17.46 8.40 -3.70
N GLN A 107 18.75 8.08 -3.86
CA GLN A 107 19.62 7.48 -2.83
C GLN A 107 19.25 6.03 -2.44
N GLU A 108 18.35 5.37 -3.12
CA GLU A 108 18.08 3.96 -2.87
C GLU A 108 19.33 3.12 -3.20
N SER A 109 19.98 2.58 -2.17
CA SER A 109 21.15 1.72 -2.33
C SER A 109 20.75 0.32 -2.82
N GLU A 110 21.74 -0.49 -3.23
CA GLU A 110 21.50 -1.89 -3.58
C GLU A 110 20.99 -2.71 -2.38
N GLU A 111 21.50 -2.42 -1.18
CA GLU A 111 21.05 -3.05 0.05
C GLU A 111 19.59 -2.70 0.37
N GLU A 112 19.20 -1.44 0.22
CA GLU A 112 17.83 -0.98 0.43
C GLU A 112 16.86 -1.59 -0.58
N PHE A 113 17.27 -1.66 -1.84
CA PHE A 113 16.50 -2.35 -2.88
C PHE A 113 16.31 -3.84 -2.52
N ARG A 114 17.36 -4.53 -2.05
CA ARG A 114 17.28 -5.93 -1.63
C ARG A 114 16.34 -6.10 -0.44
N LYS A 115 16.42 -5.24 0.59
CA LYS A 115 15.48 -5.25 1.72
C LYS A 115 14.04 -5.13 1.23
N SER A 116 13.78 -4.19 0.30
CA SER A 116 12.45 -4.01 -0.29
C SER A 116 11.98 -5.24 -1.07
N TYR A 117 12.86 -5.83 -1.85
CA TYR A 117 12.59 -7.04 -2.61
C TYR A 117 12.22 -8.22 -1.70
N ASP A 118 13.06 -8.49 -0.68
CA ASP A 118 12.84 -9.58 0.28
C ASP A 118 11.53 -9.38 1.08
N PHE A 119 11.21 -8.13 1.39
CA PHE A 119 9.96 -7.79 2.05
C PHE A 119 8.75 -8.11 1.16
N VAL A 120 8.76 -7.66 -0.10
CA VAL A 120 7.68 -7.92 -1.08
C VAL A 120 7.50 -9.43 -1.29
N ASP A 121 8.61 -10.17 -1.44
CA ASP A 121 8.60 -11.64 -1.54
C ASP A 121 7.91 -12.29 -0.33
N SER A 122 8.23 -11.82 0.87
CA SER A 122 7.70 -12.39 2.12
C SER A 122 6.21 -12.13 2.35
N ILE A 123 5.66 -11.03 1.82
CA ILE A 123 4.24 -10.71 1.96
C ILE A 123 3.37 -11.57 1.03
N ARG A 124 3.87 -11.95 -0.15
CA ARG A 124 3.14 -12.71 -1.17
C ARG A 124 1.84 -12.01 -1.58
N PHE A 125 2.01 -10.88 -2.24
CA PHE A 125 0.88 -10.13 -2.79
C PHE A 125 0.18 -10.91 -3.90
N TYR A 126 -1.14 -10.71 -4.02
CA TYR A 126 -1.92 -11.17 -5.17
C TYR A 126 -1.48 -10.43 -6.45
N GLU A 127 -1.21 -9.12 -6.32
CA GLU A 127 -0.72 -8.29 -7.42
C GLU A 127 0.15 -7.14 -6.88
N THR A 128 1.24 -6.88 -7.57
CA THR A 128 2.16 -5.79 -7.26
C THR A 128 2.35 -4.92 -8.50
N HIS A 129 1.94 -3.65 -8.42
CA HIS A 129 2.20 -2.67 -9.45
C HIS A 129 3.56 -2.02 -9.22
N ILE A 130 4.46 -2.15 -10.19
CA ILE A 130 5.84 -1.73 -10.06
C ILE A 130 6.08 -0.49 -10.90
N PHE A 131 6.58 0.56 -10.25
CA PHE A 131 6.87 1.85 -10.85
C PHE A 131 8.34 2.19 -10.71
N LYS A 132 8.96 2.63 -11.80
CA LYS A 132 10.25 3.32 -11.72
C LYS A 132 10.02 4.73 -11.19
N TYR A 133 10.83 5.18 -10.25
CA TYR A 133 10.76 6.57 -9.80
C TYR A 133 10.89 7.53 -10.99
N SER A 134 9.93 8.42 -11.11
CA SER A 134 9.89 9.47 -12.12
C SER A 134 10.13 10.83 -11.47
N ARG A 135 11.17 11.51 -11.91
CA ARG A 135 11.54 12.85 -11.42
C ARG A 135 10.50 13.88 -11.85
N ARG A 136 9.76 14.43 -10.89
CA ARG A 136 8.74 15.47 -11.14
C ARG A 136 9.23 16.82 -10.64
N GLN A 137 9.34 17.79 -11.52
CA GLN A 137 9.75 19.15 -11.18
C GLN A 137 8.88 19.71 -10.02
N GLY A 138 9.51 20.44 -9.10
CA GLY A 138 8.83 21.05 -7.95
C GLY A 138 8.64 20.13 -6.74
N THR A 139 9.00 18.85 -6.83
CA THR A 139 8.97 17.94 -5.67
C THR A 139 10.28 17.92 -4.91
N LYS A 140 10.23 17.66 -3.59
CA LYS A 140 11.44 17.51 -2.77
C LYS A 140 12.34 16.38 -3.31
N ALA A 141 11.76 15.27 -3.70
CA ALA A 141 12.48 14.12 -4.25
C ALA A 141 13.24 14.47 -5.55
N ALA A 142 12.71 15.36 -6.39
CA ALA A 142 13.37 15.80 -7.61
C ALA A 142 14.62 16.67 -7.32
N ALA A 143 14.67 17.30 -6.15
CA ALA A 143 15.81 18.14 -5.69
C ALA A 143 16.85 17.34 -4.88
N MET A 144 16.57 16.08 -4.53
CA MET A 144 17.53 15.24 -3.82
C MET A 144 18.73 14.88 -4.71
N ASP A 145 19.91 14.83 -4.11
CA ASP A 145 21.08 14.23 -4.73
C ASP A 145 20.92 12.70 -4.82
N GLY A 146 21.84 12.03 -5.52
CA GLY A 146 21.82 10.56 -5.61
C GLY A 146 20.66 10.03 -6.45
N GLN A 147 20.29 10.73 -7.51
CA GLN A 147 19.35 10.26 -8.51
C GLN A 147 19.92 9.04 -9.24
N LEU A 148 19.18 7.94 -9.27
CA LEU A 148 19.58 6.73 -9.98
C LEU A 148 19.43 6.91 -11.50
N THR A 149 20.28 6.21 -12.25
CA THR A 149 20.20 6.15 -13.71
C THR A 149 18.97 5.37 -14.18
N GLU A 150 18.53 5.62 -15.39
CA GLU A 150 17.42 4.86 -15.98
C GLU A 150 17.74 3.36 -16.14
N ALA A 151 19.01 3.04 -16.34
CA ALA A 151 19.47 1.63 -16.42
C ALA A 151 19.30 0.91 -15.07
N GLU A 152 19.71 1.53 -13.96
CA GLU A 152 19.52 0.98 -12.61
C GLU A 152 18.05 0.83 -12.26
N LYS A 153 17.22 1.83 -12.55
CA LYS A 153 15.77 1.77 -12.33
C LYS A 153 15.13 0.66 -13.14
N SER A 154 15.53 0.49 -14.41
CA SER A 154 15.00 -0.56 -15.27
C SER A 154 15.37 -1.94 -14.75
N PHE A 155 16.64 -2.15 -14.38
CA PHE A 155 17.11 -3.40 -13.78
C PHE A 155 16.32 -3.78 -12.53
N ARG A 156 16.11 -2.83 -11.59
CA ARG A 156 15.34 -3.04 -10.36
C ARG A 156 13.87 -3.32 -10.65
N SER A 157 13.29 -2.62 -11.62
CA SER A 157 11.91 -2.85 -12.05
C SER A 157 11.72 -4.25 -12.62
N GLU A 158 12.62 -4.70 -13.50
CA GLU A 158 12.59 -6.05 -14.08
C GLU A 158 12.68 -7.12 -12.98
N LYS A 159 13.57 -6.95 -11.99
CA LYS A 159 13.68 -7.88 -10.86
C LYS A 159 12.42 -7.97 -10.02
N MET A 160 11.74 -6.85 -9.74
CA MET A 160 10.47 -6.85 -9.02
C MET A 160 9.33 -7.47 -9.86
N ILE A 161 9.32 -7.27 -11.18
CA ILE A 161 8.35 -7.89 -12.09
C ILE A 161 8.56 -9.41 -12.14
N GLU A 162 9.81 -9.85 -12.24
CA GLU A 162 10.15 -11.29 -12.16
C GLU A 162 9.66 -11.91 -10.84
N LEU A 163 9.80 -11.18 -9.72
CA LEU A 163 9.31 -11.62 -8.42
C LEU A 163 7.79 -11.77 -8.42
N HIS A 164 7.06 -10.76 -8.92
CA HIS A 164 5.60 -10.80 -9.01
C HIS A 164 5.10 -12.03 -9.79
N HIS A 165 5.75 -12.40 -10.88
CA HIS A 165 5.37 -13.57 -11.69
C HIS A 165 5.66 -14.93 -11.05
N ARG A 166 6.38 -14.97 -9.91
CA ARG A 166 6.64 -16.20 -9.15
C ARG A 166 5.57 -16.51 -8.10
N HIS A 167 4.72 -15.54 -7.78
CA HIS A 167 3.63 -15.65 -6.81
C HIS A 167 2.28 -15.87 -7.47
#